data_eb41ee4b9c68323a2ef1087f09b22762
#
_entry.id   eb41ee4b9c68323a2ef1087f09b22762
#
_cell.length_a   1.000
_cell.length_b   1.000
_cell.length_c   1.000
_cell.angle_alpha   90.00
_cell.angle_beta   90.00
_cell.angle_gamma   90.00
#
_symmetry.space_group_name_H-M   'P 1'
#
loop_
_entity.id
_entity.type
_entity.pdbx_description
1 polymer ?
#
loop_
_entity_poly.entity_id
_entity_poly.type
_entity_poly.pdbx_seq_one_letter_code
_entity_poly.pdbx_strand_id
1 'polypeptide(L)'
;MRIRLPLLCVALLGLAACGSGNHDAASTPSPTPAATAAPAATTAPAATPAGATSTAASTPAGAGSTASAAPAPAAEAHDKRPAPKPFVDDGKWVEGKQYFRIDPAQPTSTPGKIEVTEVFSYGCPACFQFHGIVDQMVKDLPRGTVMTYTPASFRPDENWPLLQRAYLTAQAFGVDKQSHDAMFDAVFKSGELGIMDQQTNKPKAQSAWPTIDDVAKFYAKYGVKPEEFVATANSFTINTKMKRADELIRAYEVDSTPTIVVNGKYRFTAATAGGYPQSIELVQWLISKEAAGK
;
A
#
# COMPACT_ATOMS: atom_id res chain seq x y z
N MET A 1 -3.61 31.55 53.39
CA MET A 1 -3.09 32.88 53.03
C MET A 1 -3.70 33.24 51.68
N ARG A 2 -4.65 34.16 51.68
CA ARG A 2 -5.47 34.58 50.52
C ARG A 2 -4.73 35.67 49.79
N ILE A 3 -4.48 35.56 48.50
CA ILE A 3 -4.09 36.69 47.66
C ILE A 3 -4.91 36.68 46.37
N ARG A 4 -5.44 37.84 46.13
CA ARG A 4 -6.51 38.26 45.27
C ARG A 4 -6.04 38.48 43.80
N LEU A 5 -6.96 38.20 42.89
CA LEU A 5 -7.00 38.67 41.48
C LEU A 5 -6.91 40.22 41.40
N PRO A 6 -6.43 40.79 40.29
CA PRO A 6 -7.34 41.70 39.62
C PRO A 6 -7.57 41.41 38.13
N LEU A 7 -8.84 41.53 37.76
CA LEU A 7 -9.38 41.78 36.45
C LEU A 7 -8.78 43.07 35.85
N LEU A 8 -8.47 43.05 34.56
CA LEU A 8 -8.44 44.25 33.74
C LEU A 8 -9.11 43.98 32.41
N CYS A 9 -10.32 44.57 32.28
CA CYS A 9 -11.02 44.79 31.03
C CYS A 9 -10.51 46.06 30.38
N VAL A 10 -10.27 46.06 29.05
CA VAL A 10 -10.37 47.25 28.18
C VAL A 10 -10.73 46.73 26.79
N ALA A 11 -11.68 47.09 26.37
CA ALA A 11 -12.74 47.59 25.50
C ALA A 11 -12.19 48.19 24.21
N LEU A 12 -12.77 47.67 23.07
CA LEU A 12 -13.45 48.35 21.93
C LEU A 12 -12.78 49.51 21.19
N LEU A 13 -12.84 49.37 19.86
CA LEU A 13 -13.33 50.28 18.79
C LEU A 13 -12.61 49.85 17.49
N GLY A 14 -13.15 49.40 16.43
CA GLY A 14 -14.21 49.81 15.57
C GLY A 14 -13.77 50.88 14.57
N LEU A 15 -13.59 50.50 13.29
CA LEU A 15 -13.91 51.42 12.17
C LEU A 15 -13.97 50.63 10.84
N ALA A 16 -15.12 50.72 10.25
CA ALA A 16 -15.43 50.32 8.89
C ALA A 16 -14.91 51.37 7.90
N ALA A 17 -14.44 50.91 6.74
CA ALA A 17 -14.40 51.78 5.55
C ALA A 17 -14.79 50.96 4.32
N CYS A 18 -15.92 51.26 3.76
CA CYS A 18 -16.38 50.94 2.41
C CYS A 18 -15.48 51.62 1.39
N GLY A 19 -15.13 50.94 0.32
CA GLY A 19 -14.53 51.50 -0.87
C GLY A 19 -14.99 50.70 -2.09
N SER A 20 -16.07 51.18 -2.70
CA SER A 20 -16.55 50.76 -4.02
C SER A 20 -15.56 51.25 -5.09
N GLY A 21 -15.21 50.39 -6.02
CA GLY A 21 -14.46 50.72 -7.21
C GLY A 21 -14.79 49.74 -8.32
N ASN A 22 -15.80 50.08 -9.10
CA ASN A 22 -16.04 49.48 -10.41
C ASN A 22 -14.89 49.80 -11.34
N HIS A 23 -14.36 48.82 -12.02
CA HIS A 23 -13.73 49.00 -13.33
C HIS A 23 -14.12 47.82 -14.24
N ASP A 24 -15.00 48.16 -15.20
CA ASP A 24 -15.20 47.45 -16.44
C ASP A 24 -13.88 47.41 -17.23
N ALA A 25 -13.47 46.23 -17.72
CA ALA A 25 -12.69 46.14 -18.94
C ALA A 25 -12.66 44.72 -19.53
N ALA A 26 -13.31 44.63 -20.66
CA ALA A 26 -12.91 43.91 -21.87
C ALA A 26 -12.62 42.42 -21.82
N SER A 27 -13.59 41.70 -22.30
CA SER A 27 -13.52 40.34 -22.87
C SER A 27 -12.53 40.29 -24.04
N THR A 28 -11.51 39.44 -23.94
CA THR A 28 -10.77 38.98 -25.12
C THR A 28 -11.11 37.52 -25.39
N PRO A 29 -11.41 37.16 -26.65
CA PRO A 29 -11.80 35.79 -26.98
C PRO A 29 -10.61 34.85 -27.06
N SER A 30 -10.73 33.65 -26.48
CA SER A 30 -9.86 32.51 -26.66
C SER A 30 -9.78 32.07 -28.13
N PRO A 31 -8.61 31.72 -28.64
CA PRO A 31 -8.49 31.12 -29.97
C PRO A 31 -8.86 29.64 -29.92
N THR A 32 -9.79 29.26 -30.79
CA THR A 32 -10.16 27.90 -31.15
C THR A 32 -8.97 27.19 -31.79
N PRO A 33 -8.61 25.96 -31.43
CA PRO A 33 -7.61 25.20 -32.18
C PRO A 33 -8.25 24.67 -33.48
N ALA A 34 -7.59 24.95 -34.57
CA ALA A 34 -7.90 24.44 -35.89
C ALA A 34 -7.73 22.91 -35.97
N ALA A 35 -8.70 22.26 -36.57
CA ALA A 35 -8.64 20.86 -36.95
C ALA A 35 -7.58 20.67 -38.02
N THR A 36 -6.57 19.85 -37.76
CA THR A 36 -5.60 19.38 -38.76
C THR A 36 -6.03 18.01 -39.27
N ALA A 37 -6.20 17.94 -40.56
CA ALA A 37 -6.64 16.79 -41.35
C ALA A 37 -5.71 15.59 -41.20
N ALA A 38 -6.29 14.40 -41.26
CA ALA A 38 -5.60 13.09 -41.39
C ALA A 38 -4.99 12.94 -42.79
N PRO A 39 -3.81 12.34 -42.93
CA PRO A 39 -3.38 11.83 -44.20
C PRO A 39 -3.86 10.38 -44.47
N ALA A 40 -4.20 10.16 -45.71
CA ALA A 40 -4.81 8.99 -46.28
C ALA A 40 -3.97 7.69 -46.18
N ALA A 41 -4.69 6.60 -46.13
CA ALA A 41 -4.21 5.25 -46.26
C ALA A 41 -3.46 5.00 -47.59
N THR A 42 -2.30 4.37 -47.48
CA THR A 42 -1.64 3.76 -48.66
C THR A 42 -1.74 2.26 -48.56
N THR A 43 -2.31 1.71 -49.62
CA THR A 43 -2.62 0.32 -49.88
C THR A 43 -1.38 -0.57 -49.99
N ALA A 44 -1.51 -1.78 -49.46
CA ALA A 44 -0.61 -2.91 -49.60
C ALA A 44 -0.55 -3.45 -51.04
N PRO A 45 0.46 -4.21 -51.41
CA PRO A 45 0.23 -5.33 -52.33
C PRO A 45 0.42 -6.69 -51.66
N ALA A 46 -0.54 -7.54 -51.96
CA ALA A 46 -0.55 -8.95 -51.66
C ALA A 46 0.50 -9.71 -52.47
N ALA A 47 1.12 -10.71 -51.88
CA ALA A 47 1.78 -11.78 -52.60
C ALA A 47 1.32 -13.13 -52.03
N THR A 48 0.72 -13.91 -52.89
CA THR A 48 0.14 -15.23 -52.66
C THR A 48 1.21 -16.33 -52.90
N PRO A 49 0.96 -17.61 -52.54
CA PRO A 49 1.95 -18.56 -52.05
C PRO A 49 2.43 -19.53 -53.15
N ALA A 50 3.54 -20.16 -52.90
CA ALA A 50 3.93 -21.38 -53.62
C ALA A 50 4.24 -22.48 -52.62
N GLY A 51 3.52 -23.56 -52.78
CA GLY A 51 3.64 -24.80 -52.09
C GLY A 51 4.74 -25.70 -52.65
N ALA A 52 5.02 -26.73 -51.88
CA ALA A 52 5.28 -28.10 -52.33
C ALA A 52 5.70 -28.98 -51.16
N THR A 53 4.87 -29.93 -50.85
CA THR A 53 5.08 -31.40 -50.82
C THR A 53 6.11 -31.97 -49.81
N SER A 54 5.53 -32.61 -48.80
CA SER A 54 5.55 -34.05 -48.49
C SER A 54 6.89 -34.78 -48.56
N THR A 55 7.30 -35.34 -47.49
CA THR A 55 7.57 -36.79 -47.37
C THR A 55 7.54 -37.27 -45.92
N ALA A 56 7.04 -38.48 -45.81
CA ALA A 56 6.66 -39.18 -44.59
C ALA A 56 7.81 -39.91 -43.90
N ALA A 57 7.48 -40.29 -42.65
CA ALA A 57 7.86 -41.50 -41.91
C ALA A 57 9.24 -41.56 -41.24
N SER A 58 9.20 -41.59 -39.95
CA SER A 58 9.67 -42.74 -39.15
C SER A 58 9.46 -42.47 -37.65
N THR A 59 8.56 -43.20 -37.03
CA THR A 59 8.56 -43.48 -35.60
C THR A 59 9.62 -44.53 -35.32
N PRO A 60 10.34 -44.47 -34.18
CA PRO A 60 10.01 -45.42 -33.13
C PRO A 60 10.06 -44.87 -31.70
N ALA A 61 9.06 -45.29 -30.96
CA ALA A 61 9.09 -45.88 -29.64
C ALA A 61 9.86 -45.22 -28.48
N GLY A 62 9.10 -44.76 -27.50
CA GLY A 62 9.28 -45.21 -26.11
C GLY A 62 10.39 -44.53 -25.32
N ALA A 63 10.04 -43.45 -24.65
CA ALA A 63 10.69 -43.19 -23.35
C ALA A 63 9.64 -42.55 -22.41
N GLY A 64 9.50 -43.15 -21.25
CA GLY A 64 8.45 -42.91 -20.30
C GLY A 64 8.28 -41.43 -19.88
N SER A 65 7.07 -41.01 -19.92
CA SER A 65 6.58 -39.83 -19.25
C SER A 65 6.69 -40.10 -17.73
N THR A 66 7.76 -39.65 -17.12
CA THR A 66 7.77 -39.44 -15.67
C THR A 66 6.87 -38.25 -15.42
N ALA A 67 5.61 -38.52 -15.11
CA ALA A 67 4.74 -37.54 -14.50
C ALA A 67 5.46 -37.00 -13.26
N SER A 68 5.92 -35.75 -13.36
CA SER A 68 6.37 -34.99 -12.21
C SER A 68 5.17 -34.90 -11.26
N ALA A 69 5.20 -35.72 -10.24
CA ALA A 69 4.23 -35.64 -9.14
C ALA A 69 4.30 -34.21 -8.60
N ALA A 70 3.16 -33.53 -8.63
CA ALA A 70 2.99 -32.30 -7.88
C ALA A 70 3.45 -32.57 -6.44
N PRO A 71 4.24 -31.67 -5.83
CA PRO A 71 4.62 -31.84 -4.45
C PRO A 71 3.34 -31.96 -3.63
N ALA A 72 3.24 -33.06 -2.90
CA ALA A 72 2.19 -33.25 -1.90
C ALA A 72 2.16 -32.04 -0.99
N PRO A 73 0.98 -31.56 -0.53
CA PRO A 73 0.92 -30.45 0.41
C PRO A 73 1.78 -30.81 1.61
N ALA A 74 2.80 -29.97 1.85
CA ALA A 74 3.65 -30.09 3.02
C ALA A 74 2.74 -30.17 4.23
N ALA A 75 2.91 -31.20 5.05
CA ALA A 75 2.17 -31.43 6.28
C ALA A 75 2.05 -30.08 7.02
N GLU A 76 0.84 -29.62 7.24
CA GLU A 76 0.57 -28.38 7.96
C GLU A 76 1.24 -28.50 9.32
N ALA A 77 2.33 -27.76 9.51
CA ALA A 77 2.90 -27.59 10.83
C ALA A 77 1.74 -27.07 11.69
N HIS A 78 1.35 -27.85 12.72
CA HIS A 78 0.20 -27.53 13.55
C HIS A 78 0.38 -26.12 14.12
N ASP A 79 -0.40 -25.18 13.58
CA ASP A 79 -0.47 -23.81 14.07
C ASP A 79 -1.00 -23.81 15.50
N LYS A 80 -0.11 -23.62 16.49
CA LYS A 80 -0.42 -23.69 17.92
C LYS A 80 -1.18 -22.48 18.44
N ARG A 81 -1.40 -21.46 17.62
CA ARG A 81 -2.18 -20.28 18.02
C ARG A 81 -3.64 -20.69 18.35
N PRO A 82 -4.32 -19.94 19.23
CA PRO A 82 -5.70 -20.22 19.57
C PRO A 82 -6.61 -20.14 18.33
N ALA A 83 -7.73 -20.85 18.34
CA ALA A 83 -8.75 -20.69 17.32
C ALA A 83 -9.34 -19.26 17.35
N PRO A 84 -9.88 -18.76 16.24
CA PRO A 84 -10.71 -17.56 16.27
C PRO A 84 -11.82 -17.70 17.34
N LYS A 85 -12.11 -16.58 18.02
CA LYS A 85 -13.24 -16.57 18.97
C LYS A 85 -14.55 -16.82 18.23
N PRO A 86 -15.58 -17.41 18.87
CA PRO A 86 -16.91 -17.49 18.29
C PRO A 86 -17.41 -16.09 17.91
N PHE A 87 -18.05 -16.00 16.75
CA PHE A 87 -18.62 -14.73 16.31
C PHE A 87 -19.85 -14.39 17.18
N VAL A 88 -19.84 -13.16 17.71
CA VAL A 88 -20.97 -12.58 18.44
C VAL A 88 -21.22 -11.21 17.84
N ASP A 89 -22.43 -10.95 17.39
CA ASP A 89 -22.87 -9.63 16.97
C ASP A 89 -23.64 -8.97 18.13
N ASP A 90 -22.95 -8.14 18.87
CA ASP A 90 -23.50 -7.37 19.99
C ASP A 90 -23.92 -5.94 19.59
N GLY A 91 -23.86 -5.62 18.31
CA GLY A 91 -24.20 -4.31 17.77
C GLY A 91 -23.14 -3.23 18.03
N LYS A 92 -21.98 -3.59 18.59
CA LYS A 92 -20.87 -2.64 18.82
C LYS A 92 -20.28 -2.13 17.51
N TRP A 93 -20.11 -3.00 16.52
CA TRP A 93 -19.49 -2.71 15.26
C TRP A 93 -20.52 -2.63 14.13
N VAL A 94 -20.70 -1.44 13.57
CA VAL A 94 -21.72 -1.16 12.56
C VAL A 94 -21.09 -0.91 11.22
N GLU A 95 -21.48 -1.67 10.19
CA GLU A 95 -21.06 -1.45 8.80
C GLU A 95 -21.49 -0.05 8.34
N GLY A 96 -20.60 0.63 7.62
CA GLY A 96 -20.78 2.01 7.21
C GLY A 96 -20.43 3.07 8.27
N LYS A 97 -19.99 2.63 9.48
CA LYS A 97 -19.51 3.50 10.55
C LYS A 97 -18.11 3.15 11.00
N GLN A 98 -17.95 2.01 11.69
CA GLN A 98 -16.66 1.58 12.21
C GLN A 98 -15.84 0.82 11.17
N TYR A 99 -16.50 0.11 10.27
CA TYR A 99 -15.88 -0.57 9.13
C TYR A 99 -16.76 -0.46 7.89
N PHE A 100 -16.17 -0.68 6.73
CA PHE A 100 -16.82 -0.53 5.43
C PHE A 100 -16.60 -1.80 4.62
N ARG A 101 -17.64 -2.21 3.89
CA ARG A 101 -17.53 -3.34 2.95
C ARG A 101 -16.79 -2.90 1.69
N ILE A 102 -15.98 -3.80 1.17
CA ILE A 102 -15.35 -3.70 -0.14
C ILE A 102 -16.22 -4.51 -1.11
N ASP A 103 -16.76 -3.87 -2.13
CA ASP A 103 -17.63 -4.50 -3.12
C ASP A 103 -17.17 -4.16 -4.56
N PRO A 104 -16.82 -5.18 -5.38
CA PRO A 104 -16.74 -6.58 -5.03
C PRO A 104 -15.57 -6.90 -4.09
N ALA A 105 -15.74 -7.96 -3.28
CA ALA A 105 -14.66 -8.46 -2.44
C ALA A 105 -13.43 -8.84 -3.28
N GLN A 106 -12.24 -8.49 -2.81
CA GLN A 106 -11.01 -8.72 -3.52
C GLN A 106 -10.37 -10.06 -3.12
N PRO A 107 -9.69 -10.73 -4.07
CA PRO A 107 -9.00 -11.98 -3.76
C PRO A 107 -7.87 -11.76 -2.77
N THR A 108 -7.64 -12.74 -1.90
CA THR A 108 -6.52 -12.76 -0.96
C THR A 108 -5.29 -13.42 -1.58
N SER A 109 -4.11 -13.08 -1.07
CA SER A 109 -2.83 -13.63 -1.53
C SER A 109 -2.50 -15.00 -0.90
N THR A 110 -3.20 -15.37 0.19
CA THR A 110 -2.95 -16.57 0.98
C THR A 110 -4.19 -17.46 1.02
N PRO A 111 -4.38 -18.35 0.04
CA PRO A 111 -5.53 -19.25 -0.03
C PRO A 111 -5.73 -20.06 1.26
N GLY A 112 -6.97 -20.19 1.69
CA GLY A 112 -7.34 -20.99 2.87
C GLY A 112 -7.06 -20.31 4.22
N LYS A 113 -6.58 -19.07 4.23
CA LYS A 113 -6.40 -18.29 5.46
C LYS A 113 -7.21 -17.00 5.40
N ILE A 114 -7.62 -16.51 6.56
CA ILE A 114 -8.17 -15.15 6.69
C ILE A 114 -6.99 -14.19 6.69
N GLU A 115 -6.96 -13.31 5.71
CA GLU A 115 -5.89 -12.33 5.52
C GLU A 115 -6.24 -11.02 6.21
N VAL A 116 -5.33 -10.52 7.04
CA VAL A 116 -5.38 -9.16 7.59
C VAL A 116 -4.29 -8.38 6.89
N THR A 117 -4.65 -7.35 6.15
CA THR A 117 -3.73 -6.57 5.34
C THR A 117 -3.63 -5.15 5.90
N GLU A 118 -2.42 -4.68 6.18
CA GLU A 118 -2.20 -3.26 6.39
C GLU A 118 -1.85 -2.61 5.05
N VAL A 119 -2.62 -1.60 4.66
CA VAL A 119 -2.22 -0.64 3.62
C VAL A 119 -1.44 0.47 4.31
N PHE A 120 -0.16 0.61 3.98
CA PHE A 120 0.77 1.47 4.70
C PHE A 120 1.75 2.18 3.77
N SER A 121 2.51 3.11 4.30
CA SER A 121 3.75 3.60 3.68
C SER A 121 4.79 3.85 4.75
N TYR A 122 6.05 3.52 4.48
CA TYR A 122 7.16 3.94 5.33
C TYR A 122 7.31 5.46 5.43
N GLY A 123 6.77 6.23 4.46
CA GLY A 123 6.74 7.69 4.52
C GLY A 123 5.56 8.28 5.30
N CYS A 124 4.65 7.45 5.80
CA CYS A 124 3.45 7.90 6.50
C CYS A 124 3.69 8.06 8.01
N PRO A 125 3.62 9.28 8.59
CA PRO A 125 3.79 9.48 10.03
C PRO A 125 2.75 8.74 10.88
N ALA A 126 1.51 8.64 10.40
CA ALA A 126 0.45 7.91 11.08
C ALA A 126 0.72 6.39 11.10
N CYS A 127 1.30 5.83 10.03
CA CYS A 127 1.71 4.42 9.99
C CYS A 127 2.85 4.16 10.99
N PHE A 128 3.84 5.06 11.07
CA PHE A 128 4.89 4.97 12.07
C PHE A 128 4.35 4.95 13.50
N GLN A 129 3.35 5.78 13.81
CA GLN A 129 2.69 5.78 15.13
C GLN A 129 1.82 4.53 15.35
N PHE A 130 1.20 4.01 14.31
CA PHE A 130 0.31 2.85 14.38
C PHE A 130 1.07 1.52 14.39
N HIS A 131 2.33 1.51 14.02
CA HIS A 131 3.17 0.33 13.83
C HIS A 131 3.16 -0.60 15.06
N GLY A 132 3.33 -0.09 16.29
CA GLY A 132 3.26 -0.90 17.50
C GLY A 132 1.88 -1.56 17.74
N ILE A 133 0.80 -0.99 17.20
CA ILE A 133 -0.55 -1.59 17.22
C ILE A 133 -0.62 -2.76 16.25
N VAL A 134 -0.03 -2.62 15.08
CA VAL A 134 0.07 -3.71 14.08
C VAL A 134 0.88 -4.88 14.64
N ASP A 135 1.99 -4.61 15.33
CA ASP A 135 2.77 -5.63 16.03
C ASP A 135 1.94 -6.39 17.06
N GLN A 136 1.09 -5.67 17.81
CA GLN A 136 0.16 -6.32 18.73
C GLN A 136 -0.88 -7.16 17.99
N MET A 137 -1.45 -6.64 16.88
CA MET A 137 -2.36 -7.41 16.04
C MET A 137 -1.72 -8.72 15.58
N VAL A 138 -0.45 -8.66 15.09
CA VAL A 138 0.30 -9.84 14.62
C VAL A 138 0.42 -10.89 15.72
N LYS A 139 0.76 -10.47 16.96
CA LYS A 139 0.87 -11.36 18.12
C LYS A 139 -0.46 -12.02 18.50
N ASP A 140 -1.54 -11.28 18.33
CA ASP A 140 -2.89 -11.69 18.74
C ASP A 140 -3.65 -12.43 17.61
N LEU A 141 -3.07 -12.57 16.42
CA LEU A 141 -3.73 -13.27 15.32
C LEU A 141 -4.04 -14.73 15.68
N PRO A 142 -5.27 -15.21 15.57
CA PRO A 142 -5.61 -16.59 15.82
C PRO A 142 -5.08 -17.51 14.70
N ARG A 143 -5.13 -18.82 14.94
CA ARG A 143 -4.75 -19.79 13.91
C ARG A 143 -5.63 -19.67 12.66
N GLY A 144 -5.06 -19.98 11.50
CA GLY A 144 -5.77 -19.84 10.23
C GLY A 144 -5.83 -18.40 9.73
N THR A 145 -5.15 -17.46 10.39
CA THR A 145 -5.03 -16.06 9.95
C THR A 145 -3.59 -15.68 9.64
N VAL A 146 -3.41 -14.66 8.80
CA VAL A 146 -2.09 -14.17 8.41
C VAL A 146 -2.12 -12.64 8.26
N MET A 147 -1.03 -11.98 8.70
CA MET A 147 -0.80 -10.57 8.42
C MET A 147 -0.05 -10.41 7.11
N THR A 148 -0.52 -9.48 6.28
CA THR A 148 0.11 -9.07 5.03
C THR A 148 0.19 -7.55 4.95
N TYR A 149 1.00 -7.05 4.02
CA TYR A 149 1.24 -5.63 3.88
C TYR A 149 1.15 -5.22 2.42
N THR A 150 0.45 -4.12 2.15
CA THR A 150 0.35 -3.52 0.82
C THR A 150 0.90 -2.10 0.88
N PRO A 151 2.11 -1.87 0.33
CA PRO A 151 2.73 -0.55 0.39
C PRO A 151 2.07 0.42 -0.58
N ALA A 152 1.73 1.61 -0.10
CA ALA A 152 1.09 2.68 -0.85
C ALA A 152 2.10 3.68 -1.44
N SER A 153 1.72 4.31 -2.56
CA SER A 153 2.51 5.33 -3.28
C SER A 153 1.76 6.66 -3.45
N PHE A 154 0.79 6.97 -2.58
CA PHE A 154 -0.13 8.11 -2.73
C PHE A 154 0.56 9.48 -2.84
N ARG A 155 1.74 9.63 -2.24
CA ARG A 155 2.45 10.90 -2.10
C ARG A 155 3.79 10.85 -2.84
N PRO A 156 3.77 10.99 -4.18
CA PRO A 156 5.02 11.07 -4.95
C PRO A 156 5.83 12.34 -4.59
N ASP A 157 5.15 13.37 -4.13
CA ASP A 157 5.70 14.60 -3.58
C ASP A 157 6.38 14.42 -2.20
N GLU A 158 6.28 13.24 -1.60
CA GLU A 158 6.93 12.84 -0.34
C GLU A 158 7.80 11.57 -0.51
N ASN A 159 8.21 11.26 -1.72
CA ASN A 159 9.07 10.11 -2.05
C ASN A 159 8.47 8.72 -1.74
N TRP A 160 7.14 8.62 -1.55
CA TRP A 160 6.48 7.35 -1.25
C TRP A 160 6.69 6.25 -2.30
N PRO A 161 6.74 6.55 -3.62
CA PRO A 161 7.04 5.52 -4.63
C PRO A 161 8.41 4.85 -4.44
N LEU A 162 9.43 5.56 -3.95
CA LEU A 162 10.72 4.95 -3.60
C LEU A 162 10.55 3.97 -2.44
N LEU A 163 9.80 4.36 -1.41
CA LEU A 163 9.59 3.53 -0.21
C LEU A 163 8.70 2.32 -0.50
N GLN A 164 7.72 2.45 -1.40
CA GLN A 164 6.95 1.32 -1.93
C GLN A 164 7.86 0.32 -2.65
N ARG A 165 8.73 0.81 -3.53
CA ARG A 165 9.73 0.01 -4.24
C ARG A 165 10.68 -0.69 -3.26
N ALA A 166 11.14 0.03 -2.23
CA ALA A 166 12.00 -0.51 -1.19
C ALA A 166 11.38 -1.73 -0.50
N TYR A 167 10.11 -1.61 -0.04
CA TYR A 167 9.39 -2.71 0.60
C TYR A 167 9.25 -3.93 -0.33
N LEU A 168 8.77 -3.72 -1.55
CA LEU A 168 8.55 -4.81 -2.51
C LEU A 168 9.85 -5.50 -2.94
N THR A 169 10.96 -4.76 -2.95
CA THR A 169 12.29 -5.32 -3.21
C THR A 169 12.77 -6.12 -2.00
N ALA A 170 12.64 -5.59 -0.78
CA ALA A 170 12.97 -6.30 0.45
C ALA A 170 12.19 -7.61 0.57
N GLN A 171 10.90 -7.60 0.21
CA GLN A 171 10.05 -8.79 0.15
C GLN A 171 10.57 -9.83 -0.86
N ALA A 172 11.12 -9.39 -2.00
CA ALA A 172 11.70 -10.30 -2.99
C ALA A 172 12.98 -11.00 -2.47
N PHE A 173 13.70 -10.36 -1.56
CA PHE A 173 14.85 -10.94 -0.86
C PHE A 173 14.48 -11.65 0.45
N GLY A 174 13.21 -11.61 0.88
CA GLY A 174 12.76 -12.23 2.13
C GLY A 174 13.26 -11.52 3.39
N VAL A 175 13.65 -10.25 3.28
CA VAL A 175 14.17 -9.44 4.39
C VAL A 175 13.19 -8.36 4.88
N ASP A 176 12.02 -8.28 4.26
CA ASP A 176 10.98 -7.30 4.57
C ASP A 176 10.56 -7.32 6.05
N LYS A 177 10.29 -8.49 6.61
CA LYS A 177 9.82 -8.62 7.99
C LYS A 177 10.87 -8.21 9.02
N GLN A 178 12.11 -8.66 8.84
CA GLN A 178 13.19 -8.37 9.80
C GLN A 178 13.70 -6.93 9.73
N SER A 179 13.43 -6.22 8.63
CA SER A 179 13.85 -4.83 8.44
C SER A 179 12.73 -3.81 8.64
N HIS A 180 11.50 -4.27 8.92
CA HIS A 180 10.31 -3.41 8.90
C HIS A 180 10.39 -2.25 9.90
N ASP A 181 10.68 -2.56 11.16
CA ASP A 181 10.84 -1.57 12.23
C ASP A 181 12.00 -0.61 11.93
N ALA A 182 13.14 -1.18 11.53
CA ALA A 182 14.32 -0.40 11.24
C ALA A 182 14.15 0.52 10.02
N MET A 183 13.30 0.16 9.06
CA MET A 183 12.98 1.04 7.94
C MET A 183 12.16 2.24 8.39
N PHE A 184 11.15 2.06 9.25
CA PHE A 184 10.46 3.18 9.87
C PHE A 184 11.42 4.06 10.69
N ASP A 185 12.34 3.46 11.44
CA ASP A 185 13.36 4.19 12.21
C ASP A 185 14.29 4.99 11.30
N ALA A 186 14.69 4.42 10.15
CA ALA A 186 15.53 5.10 9.16
C ALA A 186 14.81 6.31 8.52
N VAL A 187 13.49 6.25 8.39
CA VAL A 187 12.71 7.37 7.88
C VAL A 187 12.44 8.43 8.95
N PHE A 188 11.99 8.03 10.14
CA PHE A 188 11.44 8.97 11.12
C PHE A 188 12.34 9.28 12.32
N LYS A 189 13.27 8.38 12.70
CA LYS A 189 14.16 8.61 13.85
C LYS A 189 15.53 9.13 13.41
N SER A 190 16.24 8.39 12.55
CA SER A 190 17.53 8.85 12.06
C SER A 190 17.42 9.84 10.90
N GLY A 191 16.33 9.79 10.14
CA GLY A 191 16.14 10.59 8.92
C GLY A 191 17.02 10.16 7.75
N GLU A 192 17.76 9.04 7.87
CA GLU A 192 18.64 8.50 6.82
C GLU A 192 17.88 8.32 5.51
N LEU A 193 16.68 7.72 5.58
CA LEU A 193 15.80 7.47 4.44
C LEU A 193 14.54 8.35 4.41
N GLY A 194 14.49 9.38 5.26
CA GLY A 194 13.41 10.34 5.31
C GLY A 194 13.67 11.59 4.48
N ILE A 195 12.59 12.29 4.14
CA ILE A 195 12.64 13.58 3.43
C ILE A 195 12.71 14.78 4.40
N MET A 196 12.62 14.54 5.70
CA MET A 196 12.73 15.57 6.73
C MET A 196 14.15 15.61 7.29
N ASP A 197 14.67 16.81 7.46
CA ASP A 197 15.90 17.03 8.20
C ASP A 197 15.61 16.98 9.71
N GLN A 198 16.23 16.06 10.42
CA GLN A 198 15.94 15.79 11.84
C GLN A 198 16.48 16.88 12.78
N GLN A 199 17.43 17.70 12.33
CA GLN A 199 18.00 18.78 13.15
C GLN A 199 17.17 20.05 13.05
N THR A 200 16.71 20.36 11.84
CA THR A 200 15.96 21.59 11.58
C THR A 200 14.45 21.40 11.57
N ASN A 201 13.99 20.16 11.54
CA ASN A 201 12.58 19.76 11.37
C ASN A 201 11.93 20.39 10.12
N LYS A 202 12.73 20.56 9.05
CA LYS A 202 12.28 21.10 7.77
C LYS A 202 12.42 20.05 6.67
N PRO A 203 11.61 20.12 5.61
CA PRO A 203 11.81 19.29 4.43
C PRO A 203 13.20 19.51 3.83
N LYS A 204 13.88 18.43 3.48
CA LYS A 204 15.11 18.46 2.69
C LYS A 204 14.80 18.98 1.27
N ALA A 205 15.77 19.64 0.64
CA ALA A 205 15.66 19.91 -0.79
C ALA A 205 15.48 18.57 -1.55
N GLN A 206 14.69 18.56 -2.61
CA GLN A 206 14.41 17.33 -3.36
C GLN A 206 15.68 16.65 -3.90
N SER A 207 16.72 17.43 -4.21
CA SER A 207 18.04 16.91 -4.60
C SER A 207 18.78 16.15 -3.49
N ALA A 208 18.34 16.31 -2.24
CA ALA A 208 18.88 15.61 -1.08
C ALA A 208 17.95 14.50 -0.55
N TRP A 209 16.91 14.16 -1.31
CA TRP A 209 16.06 13.04 -0.97
C TRP A 209 16.79 11.71 -1.18
N PRO A 210 16.48 10.70 -0.36
CA PRO A 210 17.03 9.36 -0.54
C PRO A 210 16.75 8.80 -1.93
N THR A 211 17.73 8.05 -2.44
CA THR A 211 17.70 7.34 -3.71
C THR A 211 17.60 5.84 -3.50
N ILE A 212 17.42 5.08 -4.57
CA ILE A 212 17.43 3.61 -4.48
C ILE A 212 18.78 3.06 -4.02
N ASP A 213 19.90 3.77 -4.31
CA ASP A 213 21.23 3.41 -3.85
C ASP A 213 21.38 3.58 -2.33
N ASP A 214 20.75 4.60 -1.74
CA ASP A 214 20.73 4.79 -0.29
C ASP A 214 19.89 3.71 0.39
N VAL A 215 18.75 3.36 -0.19
CA VAL A 215 17.95 2.22 0.26
C VAL A 215 18.75 0.91 0.17
N ALA A 216 19.50 0.69 -0.90
CA ALA A 216 20.32 -0.51 -1.07
C ALA A 216 21.42 -0.61 0.01
N LYS A 217 22.07 0.51 0.36
CA LYS A 217 23.04 0.57 1.48
C LYS A 217 22.39 0.20 2.81
N PHE A 218 21.14 0.66 3.05
CA PHE A 218 20.39 0.27 4.25
C PHE A 218 20.19 -1.24 4.30
N TYR A 219 19.78 -1.88 3.20
CA TYR A 219 19.53 -3.32 3.17
C TYR A 219 20.79 -4.19 3.18
N ALA A 220 21.99 -3.62 2.98
CA ALA A 220 23.25 -4.32 3.16
C ALA A 220 23.42 -4.87 4.58
N LYS A 221 22.83 -4.20 5.58
CA LYS A 221 22.79 -4.66 7.00
C LYS A 221 22.04 -6.00 7.16
N TYR A 222 21.21 -6.36 6.19
CA TYR A 222 20.42 -7.60 6.16
C TYR A 222 20.98 -8.65 5.20
N GLY A 223 22.24 -8.47 4.75
CA GLY A 223 22.93 -9.44 3.91
C GLY A 223 22.60 -9.36 2.43
N VAL A 224 21.88 -8.31 1.99
CA VAL A 224 21.58 -8.09 0.57
C VAL A 224 22.67 -7.21 -0.04
N LYS A 225 23.29 -7.68 -1.13
CA LYS A 225 24.30 -6.87 -1.82
C LYS A 225 23.65 -5.64 -2.48
N PRO A 226 24.19 -4.42 -2.29
CA PRO A 226 23.59 -3.20 -2.82
C PRO A 226 23.32 -3.24 -4.33
N GLU A 227 24.26 -3.76 -5.11
CA GLU A 227 24.11 -3.90 -6.56
C GLU A 227 22.98 -4.85 -6.97
N GLU A 228 22.80 -5.95 -6.23
CA GLU A 228 21.70 -6.90 -6.46
C GLU A 228 20.36 -6.27 -6.06
N PHE A 229 20.34 -5.51 -4.97
CA PHE A 229 19.16 -4.78 -4.54
C PHE A 229 18.71 -3.76 -5.60
N VAL A 230 19.63 -2.91 -6.08
CA VAL A 230 19.33 -1.90 -7.11
C VAL A 230 18.85 -2.55 -8.41
N ALA A 231 19.52 -3.62 -8.86
CA ALA A 231 19.13 -4.34 -10.07
C ALA A 231 17.72 -4.93 -9.93
N THR A 232 17.43 -5.57 -8.78
CA THR A 232 16.09 -6.13 -8.49
C THR A 232 15.04 -5.03 -8.39
N ALA A 233 15.33 -3.94 -7.68
CA ALA A 233 14.43 -2.81 -7.50
C ALA A 233 14.00 -2.18 -8.84
N ASN A 234 14.89 -2.13 -9.81
CA ASN A 234 14.63 -1.59 -11.14
C ASN A 234 14.07 -2.63 -12.14
N SER A 235 13.84 -3.85 -11.70
CA SER A 235 13.35 -4.92 -12.56
C SER A 235 11.88 -4.71 -12.99
N PHE A 236 11.51 -5.33 -14.12
CA PHE A 236 10.13 -5.41 -14.57
C PHE A 236 9.21 -6.05 -13.52
N THR A 237 9.70 -7.04 -12.78
CA THR A 237 8.95 -7.73 -11.74
C THR A 237 8.53 -6.77 -10.62
N ILE A 238 9.44 -5.95 -10.11
CA ILE A 238 9.11 -4.98 -9.06
C ILE A 238 8.18 -3.89 -9.60
N ASN A 239 8.42 -3.38 -10.81
CA ASN A 239 7.52 -2.40 -11.45
C ASN A 239 6.09 -2.97 -11.58
N THR A 240 5.95 -4.24 -11.94
CA THR A 240 4.65 -4.92 -12.02
C THR A 240 4.02 -5.08 -10.63
N LYS A 241 4.80 -5.42 -9.59
CA LYS A 241 4.30 -5.51 -8.21
C LYS A 241 3.82 -4.16 -7.69
N MET A 242 4.55 -3.07 -7.96
CA MET A 242 4.14 -1.71 -7.60
C MET A 242 2.79 -1.36 -8.22
N LYS A 243 2.66 -1.57 -9.52
CA LYS A 243 1.38 -1.33 -10.23
C LYS A 243 0.23 -2.15 -9.63
N ARG A 244 0.46 -3.44 -9.35
CA ARG A 244 -0.55 -4.30 -8.71
C ARG A 244 -0.92 -3.84 -7.31
N ALA A 245 0.03 -3.36 -6.51
CA ALA A 245 -0.25 -2.80 -5.20
C ALA A 245 -1.16 -1.57 -5.32
N ASP A 246 -0.87 -0.66 -6.25
CA ASP A 246 -1.69 0.53 -6.48
C ASP A 246 -3.09 0.18 -7.02
N GLU A 247 -3.21 -0.85 -7.87
CA GLU A 247 -4.50 -1.36 -8.36
C GLU A 247 -5.32 -1.98 -7.21
N LEU A 248 -4.68 -2.77 -6.35
CA LEU A 248 -5.33 -3.41 -5.21
C LEU A 248 -5.80 -2.37 -4.17
N ILE A 249 -5.00 -1.36 -3.89
CA ILE A 249 -5.35 -0.26 -2.99
C ILE A 249 -6.60 0.47 -3.49
N ARG A 250 -6.68 0.74 -4.80
CA ARG A 250 -7.88 1.33 -5.40
C ARG A 250 -9.08 0.40 -5.32
N ALA A 251 -8.88 -0.90 -5.56
CA ALA A 251 -9.94 -1.91 -5.47
C ALA A 251 -10.44 -2.10 -4.02
N TYR A 252 -9.60 -1.86 -3.02
CA TYR A 252 -9.98 -1.79 -1.61
C TYR A 252 -10.69 -0.48 -1.26
N GLU A 253 -10.78 0.50 -2.19
CA GLU A 253 -11.30 1.84 -1.94
C GLU A 253 -10.56 2.55 -0.79
N VAL A 254 -9.25 2.33 -0.69
CA VAL A 254 -8.39 2.94 0.34
C VAL A 254 -7.84 4.25 -0.18
N ASP A 255 -8.09 5.33 0.58
CA ASP A 255 -7.68 6.70 0.29
C ASP A 255 -6.69 7.27 1.31
N SER A 256 -6.43 6.54 2.38
CA SER A 256 -5.56 6.97 3.48
C SER A 256 -4.80 5.80 4.11
N THR A 257 -3.69 6.12 4.78
CA THR A 257 -2.88 5.15 5.52
C THR A 257 -2.67 5.60 6.96
N PRO A 258 -2.62 4.67 7.92
CA PRO A 258 -2.82 3.24 7.78
C PRO A 258 -4.29 2.87 7.61
N THR A 259 -4.58 1.88 6.77
CA THR A 259 -5.90 1.25 6.67
C THR A 259 -5.73 -0.26 6.80
N ILE A 260 -6.57 -0.88 7.62
CA ILE A 260 -6.62 -2.33 7.77
C ILE A 260 -7.72 -2.89 6.86
N VAL A 261 -7.38 -3.95 6.12
CA VAL A 261 -8.31 -4.72 5.29
C VAL A 261 -8.38 -6.14 5.84
N VAL A 262 -9.58 -6.68 6.01
CA VAL A 262 -9.78 -8.06 6.47
C VAL A 262 -10.40 -8.88 5.35
N ASN A 263 -9.68 -9.92 4.96
CA ASN A 263 -10.06 -10.93 3.98
C ASN A 263 -10.51 -10.35 2.62
N GLY A 264 -9.96 -9.18 2.24
CA GLY A 264 -10.35 -8.47 1.01
C GLY A 264 -11.80 -7.98 0.99
N LYS A 265 -12.52 -8.05 2.12
CA LYS A 265 -13.96 -7.76 2.20
C LYS A 265 -14.31 -6.54 3.04
N TYR A 266 -13.53 -6.25 4.05
CA TYR A 266 -13.81 -5.16 4.99
C TYR A 266 -12.60 -4.29 5.18
N ARG A 267 -12.80 -2.97 5.25
CA ARG A 267 -11.73 -2.01 5.53
C ARG A 267 -12.12 -1.09 6.68
N PHE A 268 -11.12 -0.64 7.42
CA PHE A 268 -11.29 0.38 8.46
C PHE A 268 -9.95 1.09 8.75
N THR A 269 -10.04 2.26 9.33
CA THR A 269 -8.90 3.00 9.89
C THR A 269 -9.00 3.03 11.41
N ALA A 270 -7.91 3.40 12.09
CA ALA A 270 -7.96 3.59 13.54
C ALA A 270 -9.00 4.65 13.96
N ALA A 271 -9.18 5.69 13.14
CA ALA A 271 -10.17 6.74 13.39
C ALA A 271 -11.61 6.19 13.32
N THR A 272 -11.94 5.40 12.29
CA THR A 272 -13.28 4.82 12.17
C THR A 272 -13.54 3.75 13.21
N ALA A 273 -12.53 2.97 13.61
CA ALA A 273 -12.63 2.00 14.69
C ALA A 273 -12.88 2.65 16.07
N GLY A 274 -12.56 3.95 16.23
CA GLY A 274 -12.69 4.67 17.49
C GLY A 274 -11.38 4.74 18.29
N GLY A 275 -10.24 4.40 17.70
CA GLY A 275 -8.91 4.49 18.30
C GLY A 275 -8.06 3.24 18.14
N TYR A 276 -6.85 3.29 18.64
CA TYR A 276 -5.87 2.20 18.54
C TYR A 276 -6.31 0.90 19.24
N PRO A 277 -6.76 0.94 20.52
CA PRO A 277 -7.25 -0.28 21.16
C PRO A 277 -8.46 -0.89 20.44
N GLN A 278 -9.38 -0.04 19.97
CA GLN A 278 -10.58 -0.45 19.26
C GLN A 278 -10.22 -1.08 17.90
N SER A 279 -9.12 -0.68 17.28
CA SER A 279 -8.63 -1.31 16.04
C SER A 279 -8.26 -2.78 16.25
N ILE A 280 -7.63 -3.13 17.38
CA ILE A 280 -7.31 -4.50 17.73
C ILE A 280 -8.59 -5.31 17.97
N GLU A 281 -9.55 -4.74 18.69
CA GLU A 281 -10.82 -5.41 18.94
C GLU A 281 -11.62 -5.62 17.66
N LEU A 282 -11.68 -4.62 16.78
CA LEU A 282 -12.42 -4.70 15.51
C LEU A 282 -11.81 -5.74 14.56
N VAL A 283 -10.47 -5.81 14.45
CA VAL A 283 -9.84 -6.83 13.62
C VAL A 283 -10.15 -8.24 14.13
N GLN A 284 -10.13 -8.45 15.43
CA GLN A 284 -10.48 -9.76 16.03
C GLN A 284 -11.96 -10.12 15.78
N TRP A 285 -12.86 -9.13 15.89
CA TRP A 285 -14.27 -9.32 15.60
C TRP A 285 -14.52 -9.66 14.11
N LEU A 286 -13.87 -8.93 13.19
CA LEU A 286 -13.97 -9.21 11.75
C LEU A 286 -13.40 -10.60 11.39
N ILE A 287 -12.29 -11.01 12.03
CA ILE A 287 -11.74 -12.35 11.87
C ILE A 287 -12.75 -13.39 12.35
N SER A 288 -13.41 -13.17 13.50
CA SER A 288 -14.43 -14.10 13.99
C SER A 288 -15.65 -14.19 13.07
N LYS A 289 -16.04 -13.06 12.47
CA LYS A 289 -17.12 -12.97 11.48
C LYS A 289 -16.78 -13.79 10.22
N GLU A 290 -15.58 -13.62 9.68
CA GLU A 290 -15.11 -14.39 8.52
C GLU A 290 -14.99 -15.90 8.82
N ALA A 291 -14.46 -16.25 9.99
CA ALA A 291 -14.35 -17.66 10.42
C ALA A 291 -15.72 -18.34 10.59
N ALA A 292 -16.76 -17.58 10.88
CA ALA A 292 -18.15 -18.07 10.96
C ALA A 292 -18.89 -18.04 9.61
N GLY A 293 -18.26 -17.59 8.53
CA GLY A 293 -18.89 -17.48 7.21
C GLY A 293 -20.00 -16.43 7.13
N LYS A 294 -19.90 -15.34 7.91
CA LYS A 294 -20.95 -14.29 8.05
C LYS A 294 -20.63 -13.02 7.26
#